data_8158647eb12e509843184486389ea031
#
_entry.id   8158647eb12e509843184486389ea031
#
_cell.length_a   1.000
_cell.length_b   1.000
_cell.length_c   1.000
_cell.angle_alpha   90.00
_cell.angle_beta   90.00
_cell.angle_gamma   90.00
#
_symmetry.space_group_name_H-M   'P 1'
#
loop_
_entity.id
_entity.type
_entity.pdbx_description
1 polymer ?
#
loop_
_entity_poly.entity_id
_entity_poly.type
_entity_poly.pdbx_seq_one_letter_code
_entity_poly.pdbx_strand_id
1 'polypeptide(L)'
;AGLTTVLAGECSRCLKPVHAAFTVPVRELFERSPLEGDTYQLEGEEVDLELPVRDAVLLDLPRAPLCRDDCAGLCPACGVDHNETSCECDLNPPDPRWDALRALTFDD
;
A
#
# COMPACT_ATOMS: atom_id res chain seq x y z
N ALA A 1 -15.80 -1.52 17.22
CA ALA A 1 -15.46 -2.92 16.92
C ALA A 1 -14.23 -2.96 16.01
N GLY A 2 -13.51 -4.05 16.03
CA GLY A 2 -12.35 -4.29 15.19
C GLY A 2 -12.55 -5.53 14.30
N LEU A 3 -12.00 -5.48 13.10
CA LEU A 3 -11.94 -6.60 12.18
C LEU A 3 -10.49 -7.03 11.99
N THR A 4 -10.20 -8.31 12.20
CA THR A 4 -8.88 -8.88 11.90
C THR A 4 -8.96 -9.72 10.64
N THR A 5 -8.06 -9.46 9.71
CA THR A 5 -7.98 -10.20 8.44
C THR A 5 -6.52 -10.44 8.07
N VAL A 6 -6.31 -11.22 7.02
CA VAL A 6 -4.97 -11.54 6.51
C VAL A 6 -4.81 -10.94 5.12
N LEU A 7 -3.74 -10.17 4.96
CA LEU A 7 -3.29 -9.70 3.67
C LEU A 7 -2.41 -10.79 3.03
N ALA A 8 -2.73 -11.15 1.79
CA ALA A 8 -1.88 -11.98 0.95
C ALA A 8 -1.50 -11.19 -0.30
N GLY A 9 -0.22 -11.01 -0.53
CA GLY A 9 0.29 -10.24 -1.65
C GLY A 9 1.78 -10.46 -1.88
N GLU A 10 2.40 -9.53 -2.55
CA GLU A 10 3.83 -9.56 -2.83
C GLU A 10 4.51 -8.31 -2.26
N CYS A 11 5.73 -8.49 -1.79
CA CYS A 11 6.55 -7.35 -1.35
C CYS A 11 6.77 -6.40 -2.53
N SER A 12 6.52 -5.11 -2.31
CA SER A 12 6.67 -4.09 -3.34
C SER A 12 8.13 -3.82 -3.75
N ARG A 13 9.10 -4.35 -2.99
CA ARG A 13 10.53 -4.19 -3.26
C ARG A 13 11.19 -5.46 -3.79
N CYS A 14 10.97 -6.62 -3.18
CA CYS A 14 11.64 -7.87 -3.56
C CYS A 14 10.71 -8.90 -4.24
N LEU A 15 9.42 -8.61 -4.35
CA LEU A 15 8.40 -9.44 -4.99
C LEU A 15 8.15 -10.81 -4.32
N LYS A 16 8.73 -11.06 -3.17
CA LYS A 16 8.43 -12.29 -2.39
C LYS A 16 7.02 -12.24 -1.82
N PRO A 17 6.36 -13.39 -1.65
CA PRO A 17 5.03 -13.43 -1.04
C PRO A 17 5.04 -12.83 0.37
N VAL A 18 4.00 -12.06 0.66
CA VAL A 18 3.76 -11.46 1.98
C VAL A 18 2.41 -11.93 2.49
N HIS A 19 2.41 -12.47 3.71
CA HIS A 19 1.21 -12.80 4.45
C HIS A 19 1.28 -12.11 5.80
N ALA A 20 0.37 -11.18 6.05
CA ALA A 20 0.35 -10.42 7.29
C ALA A 20 -1.08 -10.28 7.80
N ALA A 21 -1.27 -10.52 9.09
CA ALA A 21 -2.51 -10.19 9.76
C ALA A 21 -2.54 -8.69 10.06
N PHE A 22 -3.67 -8.05 9.81
CA PHE A 22 -3.87 -6.67 10.21
C PHE A 22 -5.28 -6.47 10.76
N THR A 23 -5.43 -5.50 11.63
CA THR A 23 -6.69 -5.18 12.29
C THR A 23 -7.17 -3.83 11.80
N VAL A 24 -8.41 -3.80 11.33
CA VAL A 24 -9.06 -2.59 10.84
C VAL A 24 -10.11 -2.17 11.87
N PRO A 25 -10.06 -0.95 12.39
CA PRO A 25 -11.14 -0.43 13.21
C PRO A 25 -12.35 -0.13 12.33
N VAL A 26 -13.52 -0.65 12.73
CA VAL A 26 -14.78 -0.41 12.03
C VAL A 26 -15.72 0.32 12.97
N ARG A 27 -16.12 1.54 12.57
CA ARG A 27 -17.08 2.35 13.30
C ARG A 27 -17.94 3.09 12.30
N GLU A 28 -19.13 2.55 12.05
CA GLU A 28 -20.03 3.09 11.03
C GLU A 28 -21.41 3.38 11.62
N LEU A 29 -22.10 4.30 10.99
CA LEU A 29 -23.45 4.69 11.35
C LEU A 29 -24.42 4.14 10.31
N PHE A 30 -25.48 3.50 10.80
CA PHE A 30 -26.57 2.97 9.99
C PHE A 30 -27.85 3.75 10.25
N GLU A 31 -28.51 4.17 9.18
CA GLU A 31 -29.74 4.94 9.25
C GLU A 31 -30.79 4.36 8.32
N ARG A 32 -32.07 4.60 8.64
CA ARG A 32 -33.18 4.16 7.80
C ARG A 32 -33.28 4.93 6.49
N SER A 33 -32.85 6.17 6.51
CA SER A 33 -32.86 7.07 5.35
C SER A 33 -31.50 7.77 5.27
N PRO A 34 -30.43 7.05 4.87
CA PRO A 34 -29.10 7.63 4.83
C PRO A 34 -28.98 8.71 3.77
N LEU A 35 -28.17 9.72 4.07
CA LEU A 35 -27.67 10.65 3.06
C LEU A 35 -26.58 9.93 2.26
N GLU A 36 -26.60 10.11 0.94
CA GLU A 36 -25.66 9.47 0.05
C GLU A 36 -24.20 9.82 0.43
N GLY A 37 -23.40 8.79 0.71
CA GLY A 37 -21.99 8.90 1.03
C GLY A 37 -21.64 9.09 2.51
N ASP A 38 -22.60 9.36 3.39
CA ASP A 38 -22.32 9.64 4.80
C ASP A 38 -22.57 8.44 5.72
N THR A 39 -23.62 7.68 5.45
CA THR A 39 -24.04 6.58 6.31
C THR A 39 -24.50 5.37 5.49
N TYR A 40 -24.63 4.22 6.15
CA TYR A 40 -25.13 3.00 5.54
C TYR A 40 -26.61 2.81 5.84
N GLN A 41 -27.30 2.11 4.96
CA GLN A 41 -28.74 1.88 5.11
C GLN A 41 -29.02 0.76 6.10
N LEU A 42 -29.97 1.04 7.01
CA LEU A 42 -30.55 0.04 7.89
C LEU A 42 -31.75 -0.62 7.21
N GLU A 43 -31.73 -1.91 7.04
CA GLU A 43 -32.82 -2.69 6.42
C GLU A 43 -33.68 -3.36 7.49
N GLY A 44 -34.83 -2.76 7.79
CA GLY A 44 -35.72 -3.26 8.86
C GLY A 44 -35.04 -3.19 10.22
N GLU A 45 -34.83 -4.34 10.85
CA GLU A 45 -34.13 -4.50 12.12
C GLU A 45 -32.75 -5.16 11.95
N GLU A 46 -32.33 -5.37 10.70
CA GLU A 46 -31.08 -6.02 10.36
C GLU A 46 -30.08 -5.04 9.77
N VAL A 47 -28.80 -5.35 9.97
CA VAL A 47 -27.67 -4.58 9.45
C VAL A 47 -26.82 -5.50 8.58
N ASP A 48 -26.67 -5.14 7.31
CA ASP A 48 -25.74 -5.82 6.41
C ASP A 48 -24.35 -5.24 6.59
N LEU A 49 -23.42 -6.05 7.07
CA LEU A 49 -22.06 -5.65 7.34
C LEU A 49 -21.12 -5.83 6.13
N GLU A 50 -21.57 -6.40 5.02
CA GLU A 50 -20.70 -6.69 3.89
C GLU A 50 -20.06 -5.41 3.32
N LEU A 51 -20.88 -4.41 3.00
CA LEU A 51 -20.41 -3.17 2.38
C LEU A 51 -19.50 -2.37 3.31
N PRO A 52 -19.89 -2.05 4.56
CA PRO A 52 -19.01 -1.29 5.46
C PRO A 52 -17.71 -2.03 5.80
N VAL A 53 -17.73 -3.35 5.95
CA VAL A 53 -16.51 -4.14 6.18
C VAL A 53 -15.61 -4.10 4.95
N ARG A 54 -16.16 -4.28 3.78
CA ARG A 54 -15.39 -4.19 2.52
C ARG A 54 -14.73 -2.82 2.38
N ASP A 55 -15.49 -1.75 2.56
CA ASP A 55 -14.98 -0.38 2.45
C ASP A 55 -13.87 -0.11 3.46
N ALA A 56 -14.06 -0.50 4.72
CA ALA A 56 -13.07 -0.33 5.76
C ALA A 56 -11.77 -1.06 5.45
N VAL A 57 -11.85 -2.30 4.98
CA VAL A 57 -10.68 -3.11 4.61
C VAL A 57 -9.95 -2.50 3.42
N LEU A 58 -10.67 -2.12 2.36
CA LEU A 58 -10.08 -1.55 1.15
C LEU A 58 -9.37 -0.22 1.41
N LEU A 59 -9.92 0.62 2.29
CA LEU A 59 -9.31 1.89 2.64
C LEU A 59 -8.05 1.74 3.52
N ASP A 60 -7.97 0.67 4.29
CA ASP A 60 -6.87 0.42 5.22
C ASP A 60 -5.78 -0.50 4.65
N LEU A 61 -5.99 -1.08 3.46
CA LEU A 61 -5.00 -1.92 2.81
C LEU A 61 -3.69 -1.16 2.58
N PRO A 62 -2.54 -1.72 2.97
CA PRO A 62 -1.26 -1.12 2.65
C PRO A 62 -1.05 -1.07 1.14
N ARG A 63 -0.74 0.10 0.61
CA ARG A 63 -0.53 0.31 -0.84
C ARG A 63 0.75 -0.34 -1.35
N ALA A 64 1.73 -0.46 -0.48
CA ALA A 64 3.03 -1.02 -0.80
C ALA A 64 3.47 -1.95 0.33
N PRO A 65 2.91 -3.18 0.40
CA PRO A 65 3.30 -4.12 1.44
C PRO A 65 4.77 -4.50 1.30
N LEU A 66 5.43 -4.68 2.41
CA LEU A 66 6.83 -5.07 2.49
C LEU A 66 6.95 -6.39 3.26
N CYS A 67 7.88 -7.25 2.83
CA CYS A 67 8.20 -8.47 3.60
C CYS A 67 8.84 -8.15 4.95
N ARG A 68 9.56 -7.02 5.04
CA ARG A 68 10.13 -6.42 6.24
C ARG A 68 10.42 -4.94 5.98
N ASP A 69 10.50 -4.13 7.01
CA ASP A 69 10.67 -2.68 6.89
C ASP A 69 11.99 -2.29 6.22
N ASP A 70 13.04 -3.06 6.42
CA ASP A 70 14.38 -2.84 5.89
C ASP A 70 14.67 -3.60 4.59
N CYS A 71 13.63 -4.05 3.87
CA CYS A 71 13.81 -4.77 2.61
C CYS A 71 14.61 -3.94 1.61
N ALA A 72 15.74 -4.49 1.16
CA ALA A 72 16.63 -3.83 0.21
C ALA A 72 16.11 -3.88 -1.24
N GLY A 73 15.22 -4.82 -1.53
CA GLY A 73 14.60 -4.94 -2.85
C GLY A 73 15.45 -5.63 -3.90
N LEU A 74 14.95 -5.63 -5.13
CA LEU A 74 15.64 -6.16 -6.30
C LEU A 74 16.43 -5.07 -7.01
N CYS A 75 17.55 -5.43 -7.60
CA CYS A 75 18.28 -4.52 -8.47
C CYS A 75 17.45 -4.22 -9.73
N PRO A 76 17.17 -2.95 -10.05
CA PRO A 76 16.41 -2.62 -11.25
C PRO A 76 17.16 -2.88 -12.55
N ALA A 77 18.49 -3.07 -12.49
CA ALA A 77 19.31 -3.34 -13.67
C ALA A 77 19.51 -4.84 -13.93
N CYS A 78 19.91 -5.62 -12.92
CA CYS A 78 20.22 -7.04 -13.10
C CYS A 78 19.24 -7.99 -12.41
N GLY A 79 18.34 -7.49 -11.56
CA GLY A 79 17.30 -8.28 -10.92
C GLY A 79 17.73 -9.10 -9.72
N VAL A 80 18.97 -8.97 -9.23
CA VAL A 80 19.40 -9.68 -8.02
C VAL A 80 18.69 -9.13 -6.79
N ASP A 81 18.44 -10.00 -5.81
CA ASP A 81 17.86 -9.61 -4.53
C ASP A 81 18.96 -9.06 -3.61
N HIS A 82 18.91 -7.76 -3.35
CA HIS A 82 19.87 -7.08 -2.48
C HIS A 82 19.79 -7.49 -1.01
N ASN A 83 18.74 -8.23 -0.61
CA ASN A 83 18.68 -8.82 0.72
C ASN A 83 19.61 -10.03 0.86
N GLU A 84 19.96 -10.69 -0.24
CA GLU A 84 20.74 -11.92 -0.28
C GLU A 84 22.13 -11.70 -0.87
N THR A 85 22.26 -10.82 -1.87
CA THR A 85 23.50 -10.58 -2.59
C THR A 85 23.61 -9.10 -2.97
N SER A 86 24.80 -8.70 -3.39
CA SER A 86 25.05 -7.36 -3.91
C SER A 86 25.49 -7.41 -5.37
N CYS A 87 25.37 -6.30 -6.07
CA CYS A 87 25.82 -6.14 -7.44
C CYS A 87 26.53 -4.79 -7.62
N GLU A 88 27.26 -4.65 -8.71
CA GLU A 88 28.01 -3.44 -9.05
C GLU A 88 27.28 -2.58 -10.12
N CYS A 89 25.98 -2.79 -10.30
CA CYS A 89 25.21 -2.02 -11.26
C CYS A 89 25.07 -0.55 -10.85
N ASP A 90 25.17 0.35 -11.81
CA ASP A 90 24.82 1.76 -11.58
C ASP A 90 23.29 1.88 -11.47
N LEU A 91 22.82 2.16 -10.28
CA LEU A 91 21.39 2.25 -9.96
C LEU A 91 20.81 3.63 -10.28
N ASN A 92 21.65 4.60 -10.58
CA ASN A 92 21.21 5.96 -10.83
C ASN A 92 21.99 6.59 -12.01
N PRO A 93 21.93 5.96 -13.21
CA PRO A 93 22.60 6.55 -14.36
C PRO A 93 21.98 7.92 -14.66
N PRO A 94 22.78 8.91 -15.08
CA PRO A 94 22.26 10.20 -15.44
C PRO A 94 21.31 10.11 -16.64
N ASP A 95 20.14 10.68 -16.50
CA ASP A 95 19.14 10.74 -17.58
C ASP A 95 19.45 11.93 -18.49
N PRO A 96 19.71 11.69 -19.80
CA PRO A 96 20.02 12.78 -20.75
C PRO A 96 18.94 13.86 -20.87
N ARG A 97 17.69 13.53 -20.56
CA ARG A 97 16.59 14.49 -20.58
C ARG A 97 16.74 15.62 -19.57
N TRP A 98 17.56 15.40 -18.53
CA TRP A 98 17.79 16.37 -17.46
C TRP A 98 19.14 17.08 -17.57
N ASP A 99 19.89 16.87 -18.68
CA ASP A 99 21.22 17.47 -18.84
C ASP A 99 21.21 18.99 -18.78
N ALA A 100 20.15 19.61 -19.30
CA ALA A 100 19.97 21.05 -19.22
C ALA A 100 19.90 21.59 -17.77
N LEU A 101 19.42 20.79 -16.85
CA LEU A 101 19.32 21.18 -15.44
C LEU A 101 20.66 21.18 -14.71
N ARG A 102 21.67 20.49 -15.24
CA ARG A 102 23.02 20.45 -14.64
C ARG A 102 23.75 21.78 -14.80
N ALA A 103 23.33 22.59 -15.75
CA ALA A 103 23.91 23.93 -15.98
C ALA A 103 23.34 24.97 -15.01
N LEU A 104 22.31 24.64 -14.26
CA LEU A 104 21.72 25.56 -13.30
C LEU A 104 22.60 25.65 -12.05
N THR A 105 23.00 26.85 -11.73
CA THR A 105 23.66 27.18 -10.47
C THR A 105 22.71 27.98 -9.62
N PHE A 106 22.57 27.59 -8.37
CA PHE A 106 21.76 28.29 -7.38
C PHE A 106 22.73 29.03 -6.46
N ASP A 107 22.66 30.36 -6.50
CA ASP A 107 23.38 31.19 -5.54
C ASP A 107 22.58 31.20 -4.23
N ASP A 108 23.19 30.73 -3.14
CA ASP A 108 22.61 30.79 -1.79
C ASP A 108 22.65 32.21 -1.21
#